data_e9ad368be7e94397cbf8d728a50da5ac
#
_entry.id   e9ad368be7e94397cbf8d728a50da5ac
#
_cell.length_a   1.000
_cell.length_b   1.000
_cell.length_c   1.000
_cell.angle_alpha   90.00
_cell.angle_beta   90.00
_cell.angle_gamma   90.00
#
_symmetry.space_group_name_H-M   'P 1'
#
loop_
_entity.id
_entity.type
_entity.pdbx_description
1 polymer ?
#
loop_
_entity_poly.entity_id
_entity_poly.type
_entity_poly.pdbx_seq_one_letter_code
_entity_poly.pdbx_strand_id
1 'polypeptide(L)'
;MGTNVSRRRVLGAGAALAGSAALMATPFEAGTATAARDDKSGPKVKPTIVLVHGGYADSSCWNGVIKELQGKGYTTIAGSNPLRGIPTDAPYIGSLLDSISGPVVLVAHSMGGTVITNAAAGKSNVKALVYIAAFAPDVGETQGELINKFPGSEVLPVSVPVPYTKADGTTGTDLYLSKDGQAAFAADVSPATFRLLQATQRPFDADSFTYPTKAAAWRTIPSWGLVAGRDKAIPPAAERWMYSRAKFRKVVEVRTSSHVAMISHPQVVANLIEDAAKATS
;
A
#
# COMPACT_ATOMS: atom_id res chain seq x y z
N MET A 1 -52.85 -52.03 -18.46
CA MET A 1 -52.91 -51.06 -19.58
C MET A 1 -51.75 -50.12 -19.40
N GLY A 2 -50.78 -50.32 -19.97
CA GLY A 2 -49.78 -50.41 -20.96
C GLY A 2 -49.78 -49.23 -21.88
N THR A 3 -48.71 -48.42 -21.89
CA THR A 3 -48.13 -47.90 -23.11
C THR A 3 -46.70 -47.47 -22.87
N ASN A 4 -45.82 -48.24 -23.47
CA ASN A 4 -44.43 -47.93 -23.80
C ASN A 4 -44.36 -46.77 -24.80
N VAL A 5 -43.43 -45.81 -24.63
CA VAL A 5 -42.91 -44.97 -25.69
C VAL A 5 -41.38 -44.84 -25.58
N SER A 6 -40.82 -45.49 -26.50
CA SER A 6 -39.55 -45.47 -27.22
C SER A 6 -38.49 -44.39 -26.88
N ARG A 7 -37.30 -44.92 -26.63
CA ARG A 7 -35.96 -44.24 -26.69
C ARG A 7 -35.66 -43.83 -28.16
N ARG A 8 -35.35 -42.57 -28.38
CA ARG A 8 -34.55 -42.15 -29.53
C ARG A 8 -33.26 -41.55 -29.02
N ARG A 9 -32.16 -42.27 -29.27
CA ARG A 9 -30.80 -41.75 -29.26
C ARG A 9 -30.61 -40.77 -30.40
N VAL A 10 -30.17 -39.55 -30.14
CA VAL A 10 -29.56 -38.68 -31.11
C VAL A 10 -28.12 -38.50 -30.69
N LEU A 11 -27.21 -39.11 -31.43
CA LEU A 11 -25.78 -38.84 -31.41
C LEU A 11 -25.57 -37.50 -32.14
N GLY A 12 -25.14 -36.49 -31.42
CA GLY A 12 -24.68 -35.24 -31.95
C GLY A 12 -23.23 -35.01 -31.54
N ALA A 13 -22.30 -35.21 -32.44
CA ALA A 13 -20.93 -34.83 -32.27
C ALA A 13 -20.83 -33.30 -32.24
N GLY A 14 -20.49 -32.76 -31.13
CA GLY A 14 -20.19 -31.32 -30.93
C GLY A 14 -18.70 -31.16 -30.70
N ALA A 15 -18.01 -30.60 -31.68
CA ALA A 15 -16.61 -30.26 -31.61
C ALA A 15 -16.34 -29.25 -30.48
N ALA A 16 -15.46 -29.59 -29.56
CA ALA A 16 -14.93 -28.67 -28.54
C ALA A 16 -14.01 -27.66 -29.23
N LEU A 17 -14.48 -26.46 -29.44
CA LEU A 17 -13.66 -25.30 -29.72
C LEU A 17 -13.06 -24.80 -28.41
N ALA A 18 -11.85 -25.25 -28.11
CA ALA A 18 -11.00 -24.64 -27.10
C ALA A 18 -10.53 -23.28 -27.63
N GLY A 19 -11.31 -22.23 -27.37
CA GLY A 19 -10.92 -20.85 -27.57
C GLY A 19 -10.02 -20.40 -26.43
N SER A 20 -8.72 -20.58 -26.57
CA SER A 20 -7.74 -19.92 -25.71
C SER A 20 -7.77 -18.43 -26.05
N ALA A 21 -8.50 -17.65 -25.26
CA ALA A 21 -8.37 -16.20 -25.25
C ALA A 21 -7.01 -15.85 -24.63
N ALA A 22 -5.97 -15.77 -25.47
CA ALA A 22 -4.75 -15.09 -25.08
C ALA A 22 -5.08 -13.61 -24.92
N LEU A 23 -5.28 -13.17 -23.67
CA LEU A 23 -5.19 -11.75 -23.35
C LEU A 23 -3.77 -11.32 -23.65
N MET A 24 -3.57 -10.69 -24.80
CA MET A 24 -2.37 -9.94 -25.11
C MET A 24 -2.31 -8.75 -24.15
N ALA A 25 -1.57 -8.90 -23.04
CA ALA A 25 -1.12 -7.77 -22.26
C ALA A 25 -0.19 -6.96 -23.17
N THR A 26 -0.65 -5.83 -23.67
CA THR A 26 0.23 -4.85 -24.28
C THR A 26 1.19 -4.36 -23.21
N PRO A 27 2.50 -4.50 -23.36
CA PRO A 27 3.43 -3.90 -22.43
C PRO A 27 3.25 -2.38 -22.50
N PHE A 28 3.21 -1.77 -21.33
CA PHE A 28 3.26 -0.31 -21.16
C PHE A 28 4.57 0.15 -21.84
N GLU A 29 4.47 0.79 -22.99
CA GLU A 29 5.63 1.24 -23.76
C GLU A 29 6.41 2.28 -22.95
N ALA A 30 7.46 1.83 -22.25
CA ALA A 30 8.57 2.70 -21.90
C ALA A 30 9.36 2.94 -23.20
N GLY A 31 9.44 4.18 -23.63
CA GLY A 31 10.08 4.59 -24.84
C GLY A 31 11.42 3.87 -25.08
N THR A 32 11.61 3.32 -26.28
CA THR A 32 12.82 2.67 -26.75
C THR A 32 14.01 3.59 -26.66
N ALA A 33 14.88 3.33 -25.68
CA ALA A 33 16.22 3.93 -25.66
C ALA A 33 17.09 3.18 -26.68
N THR A 34 17.42 3.83 -27.78
CA THR A 34 18.46 3.40 -28.72
C THR A 34 19.79 3.28 -27.98
N ALA A 35 20.46 2.14 -28.14
CA ALA A 35 21.79 1.88 -27.60
C ALA A 35 22.81 2.89 -28.18
N ALA A 36 23.24 3.82 -27.34
CA ALA A 36 24.38 4.71 -27.60
C ALA A 36 25.48 4.43 -26.56
N ARG A 37 26.69 4.47 -27.05
CA ARG A 37 27.98 4.12 -26.45
C ARG A 37 28.21 4.70 -25.06
N ASP A 38 28.99 3.96 -24.26
CA ASP A 38 29.59 4.31 -22.95
C ASP A 38 30.01 5.78 -22.83
N ASP A 39 29.12 6.61 -22.34
CA ASP A 39 29.44 7.83 -21.65
C ASP A 39 28.89 7.71 -20.23
N LYS A 40 29.77 7.71 -19.24
CA LYS A 40 29.48 7.48 -17.82
C LYS A 40 28.64 8.59 -17.16
N SER A 41 27.97 9.43 -17.96
CA SER A 41 27.10 10.53 -17.52
C SER A 41 25.73 10.58 -18.25
N GLY A 42 25.17 9.44 -18.65
CA GLY A 42 23.80 9.38 -19.18
C GLY A 42 22.79 9.97 -18.20
N PRO A 43 21.69 10.59 -18.67
CA PRO A 43 20.67 11.16 -17.78
C PRO A 43 20.19 10.10 -16.80
N LYS A 44 20.36 10.37 -15.48
CA LYS A 44 19.91 9.47 -14.42
C LYS A 44 18.41 9.23 -14.58
N VAL A 45 18.02 7.97 -14.79
CA VAL A 45 16.61 7.58 -14.95
C VAL A 45 15.89 7.82 -13.62
N LYS A 46 14.89 8.71 -13.62
CA LYS A 46 14.06 8.94 -12.45
C LYS A 46 13.33 7.65 -12.07
N PRO A 47 13.28 7.28 -10.79
CA PRO A 47 12.54 6.12 -10.35
C PRO A 47 11.03 6.33 -10.52
N THR A 48 10.31 5.24 -10.74
CA THR A 48 8.86 5.20 -10.59
C THR A 48 8.52 5.24 -9.10
N ILE A 49 7.59 6.11 -8.71
CA ILE A 49 7.11 6.21 -7.33
C ILE A 49 5.84 5.35 -7.20
N VAL A 50 5.91 4.29 -6.40
CA VAL A 50 4.76 3.43 -6.09
C VAL A 50 4.24 3.79 -4.71
N LEU A 51 2.94 4.11 -4.61
CA LEU A 51 2.28 4.61 -3.40
C LEU A 51 1.26 3.58 -2.91
N VAL A 52 1.38 3.12 -1.66
CA VAL A 52 0.52 2.09 -1.06
C VAL A 52 -0.23 2.68 0.13
N HIS A 53 -1.55 2.70 0.05
CA HIS A 53 -2.41 3.21 1.12
C HIS A 53 -2.55 2.24 2.30
N GLY A 54 -2.96 2.75 3.46
CA GLY A 54 -3.30 1.98 4.65
C GLY A 54 -4.78 1.61 4.75
N GLY A 55 -5.18 1.12 5.93
CA GLY A 55 -6.59 0.88 6.28
C GLY A 55 -7.40 2.16 6.31
N TYR A 56 -8.72 2.07 6.15
CA TYR A 56 -9.68 3.18 6.09
C TYR A 56 -9.39 4.21 4.99
N ALA A 57 -8.53 3.88 4.04
CA ALA A 57 -8.16 4.73 2.93
C ALA A 57 -8.21 3.96 1.62
N ASP A 58 -8.11 4.67 0.52
CA ASP A 58 -7.92 4.14 -0.82
C ASP A 58 -6.80 4.89 -1.55
N SER A 59 -6.56 4.54 -2.81
CA SER A 59 -5.49 5.17 -3.61
C SER A 59 -5.66 6.67 -3.80
N SER A 60 -6.89 7.22 -3.66
CA SER A 60 -7.15 8.65 -3.81
C SER A 60 -6.57 9.51 -2.70
N CYS A 61 -6.26 8.91 -1.54
CA CYS A 61 -5.58 9.61 -0.45
C CYS A 61 -4.22 10.21 -0.86
N TRP A 62 -3.64 9.72 -1.95
CA TRP A 62 -2.38 10.19 -2.50
C TRP A 62 -2.52 11.30 -3.54
N ASN A 63 -3.73 11.73 -3.93
CA ASN A 63 -3.96 12.68 -5.03
C ASN A 63 -3.11 13.96 -4.92
N GLY A 64 -3.01 14.54 -3.72
CA GLY A 64 -2.17 15.72 -3.49
C GLY A 64 -0.70 15.45 -3.73
N VAL A 65 -0.20 14.34 -3.22
CA VAL A 65 1.22 13.91 -3.36
C VAL A 65 1.54 13.56 -4.82
N ILE A 66 0.62 12.87 -5.51
CA ILE A 66 0.75 12.54 -6.93
C ILE A 66 0.90 13.81 -7.77
N LYS A 67 0.04 14.81 -7.54
CA LYS A 67 0.09 16.10 -8.25
C LYS A 67 1.48 16.76 -8.09
N GLU A 68 2.01 16.81 -6.86
CA GLU A 68 3.32 17.37 -6.56
C GLU A 68 4.46 16.61 -7.26
N LEU A 69 4.44 15.28 -7.21
CA LEU A 69 5.48 14.44 -7.82
C LEU A 69 5.44 14.47 -9.35
N GLN A 70 4.24 14.43 -9.95
CA GLN A 70 4.06 14.57 -11.40
C GLN A 70 4.51 15.95 -11.89
N GLY A 71 4.22 17.03 -11.13
CA GLY A 71 4.74 18.36 -11.40
C GLY A 71 6.27 18.43 -11.41
N LYS A 72 6.95 17.53 -10.72
CA LYS A 72 8.40 17.35 -10.71
C LYS A 72 8.90 16.32 -11.73
N GLY A 73 8.03 15.79 -12.57
CA GLY A 73 8.34 14.84 -13.66
C GLY A 73 8.64 13.40 -13.19
N TYR A 74 8.08 12.96 -12.06
CA TYR A 74 8.11 11.56 -11.66
C TYR A 74 6.92 10.78 -12.22
N THR A 75 7.15 9.55 -12.67
CA THR A 75 6.08 8.58 -12.89
C THR A 75 5.56 8.10 -11.54
N THR A 76 4.23 8.11 -11.37
CA THR A 76 3.58 7.72 -10.11
C THR A 76 2.54 6.64 -10.35
N ILE A 77 2.50 5.63 -9.46
CA ILE A 77 1.48 4.57 -9.46
C ILE A 77 0.93 4.47 -8.04
N ALA A 78 -0.36 4.74 -7.86
CA ALA A 78 -1.04 4.47 -6.59
C ALA A 78 -1.61 3.05 -6.64
N GLY A 79 -0.90 2.10 -6.03
CA GLY A 79 -1.30 0.69 -5.97
C GLY A 79 -2.49 0.49 -5.03
N SER A 80 -3.49 -0.27 -5.49
CA SER A 80 -4.59 -0.69 -4.63
C SER A 80 -4.11 -1.74 -3.65
N ASN A 81 -4.10 -1.41 -2.35
CA ASN A 81 -3.83 -2.38 -1.31
C ASN A 81 -5.11 -3.21 -1.06
N PRO A 82 -5.09 -4.55 -1.17
CA PRO A 82 -6.27 -5.38 -0.93
C PRO A 82 -6.83 -5.29 0.49
N LEU A 83 -5.99 -5.01 1.50
CA LEU A 83 -6.35 -4.90 2.91
C LEU A 83 -6.94 -6.20 3.48
N ARG A 84 -6.37 -7.33 3.08
CA ARG A 84 -6.73 -8.70 3.51
C ARG A 84 -5.62 -9.36 4.34
N GLY A 85 -4.61 -8.57 4.74
CA GLY A 85 -3.47 -9.02 5.53
C GLY A 85 -2.24 -9.39 4.69
N ILE A 86 -1.09 -9.48 5.36
CA ILE A 86 0.22 -9.69 4.74
C ILE A 86 0.24 -10.86 3.73
N PRO A 87 -0.40 -12.02 3.99
CA PRO A 87 -0.35 -13.14 3.06
C PRO A 87 -0.95 -12.84 1.68
N THR A 88 -1.89 -11.91 1.61
CA THR A 88 -2.55 -11.47 0.38
C THR A 88 -1.93 -10.19 -0.16
N ASP A 89 -1.75 -9.20 0.71
CA ASP A 89 -1.41 -7.83 0.31
C ASP A 89 0.04 -7.72 -0.17
N ALA A 90 0.97 -8.40 0.50
CA ALA A 90 2.39 -8.32 0.14
C ALA A 90 2.70 -8.98 -1.23
N PRO A 91 2.19 -10.19 -1.56
CA PRO A 91 2.35 -10.74 -2.92
C PRO A 91 1.67 -9.90 -4.00
N TYR A 92 0.51 -9.31 -3.70
CA TYR A 92 -0.22 -8.46 -4.66
C TYR A 92 0.61 -7.22 -5.03
N ILE A 93 1.13 -6.50 -4.05
CA ILE A 93 2.04 -5.35 -4.29
C ILE A 93 3.36 -5.85 -4.90
N GLY A 94 3.86 -7.00 -4.48
CA GLY A 94 5.06 -7.64 -5.07
C GLY A 94 4.92 -7.86 -6.58
N SER A 95 3.76 -8.31 -7.05
CA SER A 95 3.48 -8.50 -8.48
C SER A 95 3.45 -7.18 -9.25
N LEU A 96 2.91 -6.11 -8.64
CA LEU A 96 3.00 -4.76 -9.22
C LEU A 96 4.46 -4.32 -9.37
N LEU A 97 5.29 -4.54 -8.35
CA LEU A 97 6.71 -4.19 -8.41
C LEU A 97 7.46 -4.96 -9.51
N ASP A 98 7.13 -6.24 -9.71
CA ASP A 98 7.72 -7.08 -10.76
C ASP A 98 7.36 -6.61 -12.19
N SER A 99 6.22 -5.95 -12.35
CA SER A 99 5.77 -5.42 -13.65
C SER A 99 6.46 -4.11 -14.05
N ILE A 100 7.23 -3.49 -13.13
CA ILE A 100 7.86 -2.19 -13.37
C ILE A 100 9.32 -2.39 -13.78
N SER A 101 9.63 -2.00 -15.01
CA SER A 101 11.01 -1.93 -15.48
C SER A 101 11.69 -0.67 -14.93
N GLY A 102 12.89 -0.83 -14.37
CA GLY A 102 13.67 0.28 -13.82
C GLY A 102 13.51 0.50 -12.31
N PRO A 103 14.16 1.55 -11.78
CA PRO A 103 14.21 1.79 -10.34
C PRO A 103 12.86 2.23 -9.78
N VAL A 104 12.56 1.80 -8.56
CA VAL A 104 11.33 2.11 -7.82
C VAL A 104 11.67 2.73 -6.47
N VAL A 105 10.95 3.80 -6.10
CA VAL A 105 10.79 4.24 -4.72
C VAL A 105 9.41 3.79 -4.26
N LEU A 106 9.38 2.93 -3.24
CA LEU A 106 8.16 2.37 -2.71
C LEU A 106 7.74 3.10 -1.44
N VAL A 107 6.55 3.67 -1.46
CA VAL A 107 6.02 4.55 -0.41
C VAL A 107 4.79 3.92 0.21
N ALA A 108 4.65 4.01 1.52
CA ALA A 108 3.45 3.53 2.18
C ALA A 108 2.96 4.44 3.29
N HIS A 109 1.65 4.40 3.51
CA HIS A 109 0.97 5.01 4.64
C HIS A 109 0.46 3.94 5.59
N SER A 110 0.58 4.17 6.90
CA SER A 110 -0.07 3.37 7.94
C SER A 110 0.22 1.86 7.83
N MET A 111 -0.82 1.02 7.80
CA MET A 111 -0.74 -0.44 7.59
C MET A 111 -0.01 -0.82 6.29
N GLY A 112 -0.05 0.05 5.28
CA GLY A 112 0.71 -0.14 4.04
C GLY A 112 2.21 -0.28 4.28
N GLY A 113 2.74 0.29 5.38
CA GLY A 113 4.13 0.11 5.79
C GLY A 113 4.51 -1.34 6.05
N THR A 114 3.62 -2.10 6.70
CA THR A 114 3.81 -3.55 6.88
C THR A 114 3.82 -4.28 5.54
N VAL A 115 2.93 -3.85 4.62
CA VAL A 115 2.85 -4.44 3.28
C VAL A 115 4.16 -4.22 2.51
N ILE A 116 4.66 -2.98 2.43
CA ILE A 116 5.90 -2.69 1.70
C ILE A 116 7.13 -3.32 2.35
N THR A 117 7.14 -3.44 3.67
CA THR A 117 8.21 -4.11 4.43
C THR A 117 8.37 -5.57 3.99
N ASN A 118 7.28 -6.25 3.68
CA ASN A 118 7.29 -7.63 3.18
C ASN A 118 7.44 -7.70 1.65
N ALA A 119 6.69 -6.88 0.91
CA ALA A 119 6.64 -6.94 -0.56
C ALA A 119 7.97 -6.58 -1.24
N ALA A 120 8.77 -5.69 -0.63
CA ALA A 120 10.04 -5.24 -1.20
C ALA A 120 11.20 -6.22 -0.97
N ALA A 121 11.02 -7.22 -0.10
CA ALA A 121 12.09 -8.17 0.19
C ALA A 121 12.52 -8.95 -1.07
N GLY A 122 13.80 -8.90 -1.39
CA GLY A 122 14.36 -9.54 -2.59
C GLY A 122 14.09 -8.82 -3.91
N LYS A 123 13.42 -7.65 -3.91
CA LYS A 123 13.13 -6.89 -5.13
C LYS A 123 14.30 -5.95 -5.48
N SER A 124 15.10 -6.35 -6.46
CA SER A 124 16.30 -5.60 -6.86
C SER A 124 16.01 -4.24 -7.51
N ASN A 125 14.81 -4.04 -8.06
CA ASN A 125 14.36 -2.77 -8.62
C ASN A 125 13.93 -1.76 -7.56
N VAL A 126 13.58 -2.17 -6.33
CA VAL A 126 13.22 -1.25 -5.24
C VAL A 126 14.49 -0.66 -4.63
N LYS A 127 14.68 0.66 -4.78
CA LYS A 127 15.89 1.38 -4.37
C LYS A 127 15.72 2.14 -3.05
N ALA A 128 14.50 2.47 -2.69
CA ALA A 128 14.18 3.17 -1.44
C ALA A 128 12.80 2.79 -0.92
N LEU A 129 12.65 2.83 0.40
CA LEU A 129 11.37 2.72 1.11
C LEU A 129 11.06 4.04 1.81
N VAL A 130 9.80 4.49 1.73
CA VAL A 130 9.35 5.70 2.42
C VAL A 130 8.09 5.38 3.24
N TYR A 131 8.15 5.64 4.53
CA TYR A 131 7.10 5.34 5.49
C TYR A 131 6.45 6.64 5.96
N ILE A 132 5.17 6.82 5.69
CA ILE A 132 4.41 8.03 6.05
C ILE A 132 3.42 7.66 7.14
N ALA A 133 3.66 8.09 8.38
CA ALA A 133 2.84 7.71 9.55
C ALA A 133 2.53 6.21 9.53
N ALA A 134 3.57 5.37 9.39
CA ALA A 134 3.40 3.98 8.98
C ALA A 134 4.15 2.98 9.87
N PHE A 135 3.62 1.75 9.94
CA PHE A 135 4.32 0.64 10.58
C PHE A 135 5.59 0.25 9.81
N ALA A 136 6.67 0.02 10.54
CA ALA A 136 7.91 -0.55 10.02
C ALA A 136 8.31 -1.77 10.90
N PRO A 137 7.54 -2.87 10.81
CA PRO A 137 7.76 -4.03 11.66
C PRO A 137 9.05 -4.76 11.32
N ASP A 138 9.60 -5.45 12.30
CA ASP A 138 10.66 -6.43 12.13
C ASP A 138 10.08 -7.84 11.93
N VAL A 139 10.92 -8.79 11.51
CA VAL A 139 10.50 -10.19 11.35
C VAL A 139 9.94 -10.73 12.66
N GLY A 140 8.78 -11.34 12.57
CA GLY A 140 8.03 -11.90 13.70
C GLY A 140 7.07 -10.92 14.38
N GLU A 141 7.25 -9.61 14.23
CA GLU A 141 6.34 -8.62 14.82
C GLU A 141 5.01 -8.52 14.08
N THR A 142 3.96 -8.25 14.85
CA THR A 142 2.61 -7.98 14.36
C THR A 142 2.26 -6.50 14.49
N GLN A 143 1.32 -6.01 13.70
CA GLN A 143 0.81 -4.63 13.85
C GLN A 143 0.12 -4.44 15.21
N GLY A 144 -0.58 -5.48 15.71
CA GLY A 144 -1.24 -5.45 17.02
C GLY A 144 -0.26 -5.26 18.17
N GLU A 145 0.90 -5.93 18.15
CA GLU A 145 1.95 -5.71 19.16
C GLU A 145 2.53 -4.30 19.08
N LEU A 146 2.78 -3.81 17.88
CA LEU A 146 3.40 -2.50 17.67
C LEU A 146 2.48 -1.34 18.07
N ILE A 147 1.18 -1.40 17.77
CA ILE A 147 0.23 -0.35 18.15
C ILE A 147 0.02 -0.30 19.66
N ASN A 148 0.11 -1.46 20.33
CA ASN A 148 -0.06 -1.58 21.79
C ASN A 148 1.23 -1.31 22.59
N LYS A 149 2.39 -1.24 21.92
CA LYS A 149 3.68 -1.01 22.57
C LYS A 149 3.77 0.39 23.22
N PHE A 150 3.06 1.36 22.66
CA PHE A 150 3.00 2.72 23.15
C PHE A 150 1.54 3.13 23.33
N PRO A 151 1.18 3.80 24.46
CA PRO A 151 -0.19 4.27 24.67
C PRO A 151 -0.54 5.42 23.72
N GLY A 152 -1.83 5.60 23.42
CA GLY A 152 -2.35 6.77 22.70
C GLY A 152 -3.06 6.47 21.39
N SER A 153 -3.20 5.21 20.97
CA SER A 153 -4.08 4.87 19.83
C SER A 153 -5.55 5.01 20.22
N GLU A 154 -6.29 5.78 19.44
CA GLU A 154 -7.74 6.00 19.60
C GLU A 154 -8.54 5.46 18.39
N VAL A 155 -7.88 4.82 17.41
CA VAL A 155 -8.55 4.44 16.16
C VAL A 155 -9.47 3.21 16.31
N LEU A 156 -9.08 2.22 17.11
CA LEU A 156 -9.89 1.01 17.29
C LEU A 156 -11.24 1.30 17.98
N PRO A 157 -11.33 2.14 19.02
CA PRO A 157 -12.61 2.50 19.64
C PRO A 157 -13.62 3.17 18.71
N VAL A 158 -13.15 3.80 17.61
CA VAL A 158 -14.01 4.44 16.60
C VAL A 158 -14.18 3.60 15.33
N SER A 159 -13.74 2.35 15.38
CA SER A 159 -13.91 1.39 14.28
C SER A 159 -15.23 0.61 14.42
N VAL A 160 -15.89 0.38 13.29
CA VAL A 160 -17.15 -0.37 13.21
C VAL A 160 -16.85 -1.73 12.59
N PRO A 161 -17.01 -2.84 13.35
CA PRO A 161 -16.82 -4.17 12.81
C PRO A 161 -18.04 -4.59 11.95
N VAL A 162 -17.77 -5.14 10.77
CA VAL A 162 -18.79 -5.68 9.85
C VAL A 162 -18.36 -7.08 9.43
N PRO A 163 -19.17 -8.11 9.70
CA PRO A 163 -18.88 -9.47 9.23
C PRO A 163 -18.91 -9.55 7.70
N TYR A 164 -18.00 -10.33 7.12
CA TYR A 164 -18.02 -10.64 5.70
C TYR A 164 -17.64 -12.10 5.45
N THR A 165 -18.00 -12.66 4.29
CA THR A 165 -17.64 -14.04 3.92
C THR A 165 -16.28 -14.03 3.20
N LYS A 166 -15.30 -14.75 3.72
CA LYS A 166 -14.00 -14.97 3.08
C LYS A 166 -14.14 -15.92 1.88
N ALA A 167 -13.13 -15.95 1.01
CA ALA A 167 -13.14 -16.78 -0.20
C ALA A 167 -13.24 -18.29 0.11
N ASP A 168 -12.78 -18.73 1.28
CA ASP A 168 -12.87 -20.11 1.77
C ASP A 168 -14.20 -20.44 2.45
N GLY A 169 -15.16 -19.51 2.46
CA GLY A 169 -16.47 -19.64 3.09
C GLY A 169 -16.51 -19.34 4.59
N THR A 170 -15.38 -19.08 5.23
CA THR A 170 -15.35 -18.68 6.65
C THR A 170 -15.78 -17.22 6.83
N THR A 171 -16.11 -16.84 8.08
CA THR A 171 -16.45 -15.45 8.40
C THR A 171 -15.20 -14.67 8.81
N GLY A 172 -14.95 -13.55 8.16
CA GLY A 172 -14.02 -12.52 8.55
C GLY A 172 -14.72 -11.31 9.15
N THR A 173 -13.94 -10.35 9.64
CA THR A 173 -14.45 -9.08 10.16
C THR A 173 -13.75 -7.92 9.47
N ASP A 174 -14.48 -7.16 8.70
CA ASP A 174 -14.03 -5.88 8.14
C ASP A 174 -14.17 -4.77 9.19
N LEU A 175 -13.15 -3.94 9.31
CA LEU A 175 -13.18 -2.75 10.15
C LEU A 175 -13.36 -1.51 9.30
N TYR A 176 -14.40 -0.75 9.59
CA TYR A 176 -14.71 0.56 8.99
C TYR A 176 -14.45 1.68 9.99
N LEU A 177 -13.98 2.82 9.54
CA LEU A 177 -13.91 4.03 10.36
C LEU A 177 -15.31 4.64 10.47
N SER A 178 -15.77 4.88 11.70
CA SER A 178 -17.07 5.49 11.95
C SER A 178 -17.12 6.97 11.55
N LYS A 179 -18.32 7.55 11.48
CA LYS A 179 -18.52 8.99 11.25
C LYS A 179 -17.87 9.87 12.33
N ASP A 180 -17.65 9.31 13.52
CA ASP A 180 -17.08 10.01 14.67
C ASP A 180 -15.54 9.85 14.73
N GLY A 181 -14.95 9.14 13.77
CA GLY A 181 -13.53 8.84 13.73
C GLY A 181 -12.61 9.99 13.29
N GLN A 182 -13.14 11.17 12.93
CA GLN A 182 -12.32 12.27 12.43
C GLN A 182 -11.22 12.68 13.42
N ALA A 183 -11.54 12.83 14.69
CA ALA A 183 -10.59 13.26 15.72
C ALA A 183 -9.45 12.26 15.97
N ALA A 184 -9.71 10.96 15.74
CA ALA A 184 -8.74 9.89 15.91
C ALA A 184 -7.87 9.65 14.65
N PHE A 185 -8.40 9.93 13.46
CA PHE A 185 -7.76 9.54 12.20
C PHE A 185 -7.30 10.74 11.35
N ALA A 186 -8.10 11.81 11.27
CA ALA A 186 -7.93 12.89 10.31
C ALA A 186 -8.26 14.26 10.92
N ALA A 187 -7.73 14.53 12.12
CA ALA A 187 -8.07 15.72 12.92
C ALA A 187 -7.69 17.05 12.26
N ASP A 188 -6.70 17.06 11.37
CA ASP A 188 -6.16 18.25 10.71
C ASP A 188 -6.68 18.48 9.27
N VAL A 189 -7.68 17.72 8.84
CA VAL A 189 -8.38 17.98 7.57
C VAL A 189 -9.77 18.58 7.83
N SER A 190 -10.35 19.23 6.81
CA SER A 190 -11.72 19.78 6.93
C SER A 190 -12.76 18.67 7.13
N PRO A 191 -13.89 18.96 7.80
CA PRO A 191 -14.99 17.99 7.90
C PRO A 191 -15.53 17.53 6.52
N ALA A 192 -15.46 18.37 5.51
CA ALA A 192 -15.84 17.99 4.15
C ALA A 192 -14.87 16.96 3.57
N THR A 193 -13.56 17.15 3.73
CA THR A 193 -12.55 16.19 3.32
C THR A 193 -12.71 14.88 4.07
N PHE A 194 -12.93 14.91 5.39
CA PHE A 194 -13.15 13.69 6.18
C PHE A 194 -14.37 12.90 5.69
N ARG A 195 -15.51 13.57 5.38
CA ARG A 195 -16.69 12.88 4.83
C ARG A 195 -16.40 12.18 3.50
N LEU A 196 -15.55 12.76 2.64
CA LEU A 196 -15.12 12.10 1.41
C LEU A 196 -14.28 10.86 1.72
N LEU A 197 -13.29 10.99 2.60
CA LEU A 197 -12.46 9.85 3.04
C LEU A 197 -13.31 8.71 3.61
N GLN A 198 -14.27 9.03 4.47
CA GLN A 198 -15.16 8.06 5.06
C GLN A 198 -16.06 7.37 4.02
N ALA A 199 -16.53 8.10 3.00
CA ALA A 199 -17.35 7.53 1.94
C ALA A 199 -16.58 6.62 0.99
N THR A 200 -15.30 6.92 0.73
CA THR A 200 -14.43 6.16 -0.19
C THR A 200 -13.54 5.15 0.51
N GLN A 201 -13.55 5.12 1.84
CA GLN A 201 -12.69 4.23 2.62
C GLN A 201 -12.83 2.77 2.19
N ARG A 202 -11.73 2.07 2.18
CA ARG A 202 -11.70 0.61 2.08
C ARG A 202 -11.57 0.03 3.48
N PRO A 203 -12.44 -0.89 3.88
CA PRO A 203 -12.27 -1.61 5.14
C PRO A 203 -11.07 -2.54 5.04
N PHE A 204 -10.53 -2.89 6.19
CA PHE A 204 -9.50 -3.92 6.25
C PHE A 204 -9.94 -5.07 7.16
N ASP A 205 -9.47 -6.28 6.84
CA ASP A 205 -9.71 -7.46 7.67
C ASP A 205 -9.01 -7.30 9.02
N ALA A 206 -9.74 -7.45 10.11
CA ALA A 206 -9.23 -7.36 11.48
C ALA A 206 -8.06 -8.32 11.75
N ASP A 207 -8.02 -9.48 11.09
CA ASP A 207 -6.92 -10.43 11.18
C ASP A 207 -5.58 -9.83 10.72
N SER A 208 -5.60 -8.71 9.97
CA SER A 208 -4.38 -8.00 9.54
C SER A 208 -3.50 -7.57 10.71
N PHE A 209 -4.07 -7.35 11.89
CA PHE A 209 -3.31 -7.02 13.11
C PHE A 209 -2.52 -8.20 13.69
N THR A 210 -2.87 -9.44 13.34
CA THR A 210 -2.33 -10.65 13.96
C THR A 210 -1.27 -11.35 13.11
N TYR A 211 -1.16 -11.01 11.83
CA TYR A 211 -0.19 -11.64 10.96
C TYR A 211 1.25 -11.22 11.29
N PRO A 212 2.15 -12.16 11.63
CA PRO A 212 3.54 -11.84 11.86
C PRO A 212 4.25 -11.47 10.55
N THR A 213 5.06 -10.43 10.61
CA THR A 213 5.93 -10.00 9.51
C THR A 213 6.89 -11.11 9.12
N LYS A 214 6.99 -11.40 7.82
CA LYS A 214 7.83 -12.49 7.29
C LYS A 214 9.20 -12.01 6.83
N ALA A 215 9.30 -10.75 6.41
CA ALA A 215 10.54 -10.14 5.94
C ALA A 215 10.59 -8.68 6.35
N ALA A 216 11.78 -8.17 6.64
CA ALA A 216 12.02 -6.78 7.02
C ALA A 216 12.93 -6.10 5.96
N ALA A 217 12.33 -5.70 4.83
CA ALA A 217 13.09 -5.14 3.70
C ALA A 217 13.90 -3.89 4.06
N TRP A 218 13.49 -3.12 5.06
CA TRP A 218 14.22 -1.96 5.57
C TRP A 218 15.61 -2.30 6.16
N ARG A 219 15.89 -3.57 6.44
CA ARG A 219 17.22 -4.03 6.87
C ARG A 219 18.27 -3.93 5.77
N THR A 220 17.84 -3.98 4.51
CA THR A 220 18.73 -3.99 3.34
C THR A 220 18.47 -2.84 2.38
N ILE A 221 17.25 -2.28 2.36
CA ILE A 221 16.86 -1.18 1.49
C ILE A 221 16.87 0.13 2.29
N PRO A 222 17.57 1.18 1.82
CA PRO A 222 17.57 2.48 2.46
C PRO A 222 16.16 3.01 2.66
N SER A 223 15.86 3.53 3.87
CA SER A 223 14.51 3.90 4.26
C SER A 223 14.43 5.33 4.80
N TRP A 224 13.29 5.98 4.58
CA TRP A 224 12.91 7.31 5.04
C TRP A 224 11.59 7.25 5.77
N GLY A 225 11.35 8.16 6.71
CA GLY A 225 10.12 8.18 7.48
C GLY A 225 9.58 9.59 7.72
N LEU A 226 8.25 9.69 7.76
CA LEU A 226 7.55 10.87 8.28
C LEU A 226 6.76 10.46 9.51
N VAL A 227 7.03 11.15 10.63
CA VAL A 227 6.29 11.05 11.88
C VAL A 227 5.17 12.09 11.89
N ALA A 228 3.94 11.66 12.09
CA ALA A 228 2.81 12.56 12.28
C ALA A 228 2.66 12.90 13.76
N GLY A 229 2.99 14.14 14.14
CA GLY A 229 3.17 14.52 15.55
C GLY A 229 1.90 14.52 16.43
N ARG A 230 0.71 14.47 15.81
CA ARG A 230 -0.60 14.36 16.48
C ARG A 230 -1.35 13.11 16.05
N ASP A 231 -0.64 12.09 15.61
CA ASP A 231 -1.24 10.82 15.22
C ASP A 231 -1.89 10.13 16.43
N LYS A 232 -3.15 9.77 16.28
CA LYS A 232 -3.94 9.02 17.26
C LYS A 232 -4.38 7.64 16.70
N ALA A 233 -3.92 7.28 15.52
CA ALA A 233 -4.04 5.93 14.98
C ALA A 233 -2.79 5.11 15.30
N ILE A 234 -1.60 5.59 14.92
CA ILE A 234 -0.32 5.04 15.37
C ILE A 234 0.35 6.08 16.26
N PRO A 235 0.54 5.82 17.56
CA PRO A 235 1.16 6.81 18.44
C PRO A 235 2.51 7.29 17.89
N PRO A 236 2.80 8.62 17.86
CA PRO A 236 4.06 9.15 17.32
C PRO A 236 5.31 8.57 17.99
N ALA A 237 5.18 8.14 19.26
CA ALA A 237 6.24 7.44 19.97
C ALA A 237 6.57 6.08 19.32
N ALA A 238 5.56 5.36 18.83
CA ALA A 238 5.75 4.11 18.11
C ALA A 238 6.45 4.33 16.76
N GLU A 239 6.02 5.33 15.99
CA GLU A 239 6.65 5.68 14.72
C GLU A 239 8.14 6.05 14.91
N ARG A 240 8.44 6.97 15.87
CA ARG A 240 9.83 7.36 16.16
C ARG A 240 10.68 6.16 16.58
N TRP A 241 10.12 5.28 17.41
CA TRP A 241 10.84 4.10 17.87
C TRP A 241 11.13 3.13 16.71
N MET A 242 10.14 2.83 15.86
CA MET A 242 10.33 1.95 14.70
C MET A 242 11.37 2.51 13.72
N TYR A 243 11.31 3.81 13.39
CA TYR A 243 12.22 4.43 12.43
C TYR A 243 13.64 4.58 12.98
N SER A 244 13.77 4.84 14.29
CA SER A 244 15.08 4.91 14.97
C SER A 244 15.76 3.55 14.99
N ARG A 245 15.09 2.48 15.43
CA ARG A 245 15.69 1.13 15.46
C ARG A 245 16.06 0.61 14.06
N ALA A 246 15.25 0.97 13.07
CA ALA A 246 15.49 0.61 11.68
C ALA A 246 16.56 1.50 11.00
N LYS A 247 17.12 2.48 11.72
CA LYS A 247 18.17 3.40 11.25
C LYS A 247 17.82 4.07 9.93
N PHE A 248 16.60 4.63 9.85
CA PHE A 248 16.18 5.34 8.65
C PHE A 248 17.13 6.48 8.33
N ARG A 249 17.46 6.67 7.05
CA ARG A 249 18.39 7.69 6.58
C ARG A 249 17.96 9.12 6.89
N LYS A 250 16.64 9.36 6.85
CA LYS A 250 16.04 10.63 7.21
C LYS A 250 14.66 10.39 7.81
N VAL A 251 14.39 11.10 8.89
CA VAL A 251 13.07 11.15 9.50
C VAL A 251 12.66 12.61 9.61
N VAL A 252 11.48 12.94 9.10
CA VAL A 252 10.85 14.26 9.20
C VAL A 252 9.67 14.13 10.15
N GLU A 253 9.52 15.06 11.07
CA GLU A 253 8.34 15.13 11.94
C GLU A 253 7.49 16.34 11.59
N VAL A 254 6.21 16.12 11.28
CA VAL A 254 5.21 17.17 11.10
C VAL A 254 4.39 17.25 12.38
N ARG A 255 4.79 18.17 13.26
CA ARG A 255 4.24 18.28 14.63
C ARG A 255 2.73 18.53 14.69
N THR A 256 2.15 19.11 13.64
CA THR A 256 0.71 19.45 13.55
C THR A 256 -0.11 18.40 12.83
N SER A 257 0.54 17.43 12.14
CA SER A 257 -0.16 16.44 11.34
C SER A 257 -0.88 15.41 12.20
N SER A 258 -2.12 15.10 11.83
CA SER A 258 -2.80 13.87 12.22
C SER A 258 -2.28 12.68 11.38
N HIS A 259 -2.94 11.53 11.47
CA HIS A 259 -2.52 10.31 10.77
C HIS A 259 -2.44 10.44 9.23
N VAL A 260 -3.24 11.32 8.63
CA VAL A 260 -3.37 11.45 7.16
C VAL A 260 -2.44 12.53 6.57
N ALA A 261 -1.16 12.52 6.94
CA ALA A 261 -0.17 13.50 6.51
C ALA A 261 -0.10 13.71 5.00
N MET A 262 -0.34 12.68 4.19
CA MET A 262 -0.34 12.77 2.73
C MET A 262 -1.49 13.60 2.18
N ILE A 263 -2.55 13.83 2.97
CA ILE A 263 -3.70 14.66 2.60
C ILE A 263 -3.52 16.07 3.11
N SER A 264 -3.13 16.24 4.38
CA SER A 264 -3.01 17.56 5.02
C SER A 264 -1.70 18.28 4.68
N HIS A 265 -0.63 17.53 4.40
CA HIS A 265 0.72 18.05 4.14
C HIS A 265 1.38 17.42 2.88
N PRO A 266 0.69 17.40 1.72
CA PRO A 266 1.16 16.66 0.54
C PRO A 266 2.52 17.12 0.04
N GLN A 267 2.83 18.42 0.14
CA GLN A 267 4.11 18.97 -0.26
C GLN A 267 5.27 18.44 0.60
N VAL A 268 5.09 18.32 1.92
CA VAL A 268 6.11 17.78 2.82
C VAL A 268 6.38 16.32 2.51
N VAL A 269 5.31 15.55 2.28
CA VAL A 269 5.40 14.14 1.89
C VAL A 269 6.11 13.99 0.55
N ALA A 270 5.71 14.76 -0.47
CA ALA A 270 6.34 14.73 -1.78
C ALA A 270 7.84 15.11 -1.74
N ASN A 271 8.22 16.07 -0.91
CA ASN A 271 9.62 16.45 -0.73
C ASN A 271 10.44 15.32 -0.09
N LEU A 272 9.90 14.62 0.92
CA LEU A 272 10.58 13.47 1.53
C LEU A 272 10.76 12.31 0.51
N ILE A 273 9.75 12.06 -0.32
CA ILE A 273 9.83 11.05 -1.39
C ILE A 273 10.88 11.45 -2.43
N GLU A 274 10.92 12.72 -2.81
CA GLU A 274 11.94 13.24 -3.73
C GLU A 274 13.35 13.12 -3.16
N ASP A 275 13.56 13.39 -1.87
CA ASP A 275 14.84 13.19 -1.18
C ASP A 275 15.29 11.72 -1.29
N ALA A 276 14.38 10.77 -1.05
CA ALA A 276 14.67 9.36 -1.20
C ALA A 276 15.03 8.99 -2.64
N ALA A 277 14.27 9.51 -3.62
CA ALA A 277 14.52 9.28 -5.03
C ALA A 277 15.91 9.80 -5.47
N LYS A 278 16.26 11.02 -5.08
CA LYS A 278 17.57 11.64 -5.40
C LYS A 278 18.75 10.92 -4.75
N ALA A 279 18.56 10.38 -3.54
CA ALA A 279 19.62 9.70 -2.80
C ALA A 279 19.92 8.28 -3.31
N THR A 280 19.05 7.73 -4.19
CA THR A 280 19.12 6.35 -4.67
C THR A 280 19.12 6.23 -6.21
N SER A 281 19.19 7.36 -6.92
CA SER A 281 19.30 7.45 -8.38
C SER A 281 20.76 7.40 -8.85
#